data_323c0afa85fe4271d6bd637b2b3e33d4
#
_entry.id   323c0afa85fe4271d6bd637b2b3e33d4
#
_cell.length_a   1.000
_cell.length_b   1.000
_cell.length_c   1.000
_cell.angle_alpha   90.00
_cell.angle_beta   90.00
_cell.angle_gamma   90.00
#
_symmetry.space_group_name_H-M   'P 1'
#
loop_
_entity.id
_entity.type
_entity.pdbx_description
1 polymer ?
#
loop_
_entity_poly.entity_id
_entity_poly.type
_entity_poly.pdbx_seq_one_letter_code
_entity_poly.pdbx_strand_id
1 'polypeptide(L)'
;MGDRITQTFEELKQMYDYVVVDTPPIGLVTDTMLINRIADLTVFSVRVGKSFKRNLVGINILNDRKTLRNMNVIITDIGAARRYTRETSTYGYGY
;
A
#
# COMPACT_ATOMS: atom_id res chain seq x y z
N MET A 1 -24.48 -2.51 -0.84
CA MET A 1 -23.26 -3.19 -0.37
C MET A 1 -22.31 -2.28 0.36
N GLY A 2 -21.99 -1.11 -0.15
CA GLY A 2 -21.08 -0.18 0.49
C GLY A 2 -21.51 0.26 1.86
N ASP A 3 -22.80 0.49 2.06
CA ASP A 3 -23.31 1.01 3.33
C ASP A 3 -23.20 0.00 4.47
N ARG A 4 -23.41 -1.27 4.18
CA ARG A 4 -23.27 -2.33 5.19
C ARG A 4 -21.84 -2.45 5.67
N ILE A 5 -20.89 -2.41 4.75
CA ILE A 5 -19.46 -2.48 5.08
C ILE A 5 -19.04 -1.26 5.86
N THR A 6 -19.45 -0.08 5.43
CA THR A 6 -19.15 1.17 6.13
C THR A 6 -19.68 1.13 7.56
N GLN A 7 -20.90 0.67 7.74
CA GLN A 7 -21.51 0.55 9.06
C GLN A 7 -20.73 -0.42 9.95
N THR A 8 -20.33 -1.57 9.41
CA THR A 8 -19.55 -2.55 10.15
C THR A 8 -18.23 -1.94 10.64
N PHE A 9 -17.54 -1.20 9.79
CA PHE A 9 -16.28 -0.57 10.18
C PHE A 9 -16.47 0.56 11.19
N GLU A 10 -17.55 1.30 11.10
CA GLU A 10 -17.86 2.31 12.10
C GLU A 10 -18.06 1.66 13.48
N GLU A 11 -18.72 0.52 13.54
CA GLU A 11 -18.89 -0.23 14.78
C GLU A 11 -17.56 -0.72 15.32
N LEU A 12 -16.69 -1.27 14.44
CA LEU A 12 -15.38 -1.74 14.85
C LEU A 12 -14.51 -0.61 15.39
N LYS A 13 -14.58 0.57 14.80
CA LYS A 13 -13.82 1.73 15.27
C LYS A 13 -14.24 2.17 16.68
N GLN A 14 -15.48 1.92 17.07
CA GLN A 14 -15.94 2.21 18.42
C GLN A 14 -15.45 1.17 19.44
N MET A 15 -15.20 -0.06 18.98
CA MET A 15 -14.79 -1.16 19.85
C MET A 15 -13.27 -1.24 20.04
N TYR A 16 -12.51 -0.79 19.07
CA TYR A 16 -11.06 -0.95 19.04
C TYR A 16 -10.37 0.37 18.75
N ASP A 17 -9.18 0.53 19.32
CA ASP A 17 -8.34 1.69 19.04
C ASP A 17 -7.77 1.67 17.63
N TYR A 18 -7.43 0.47 17.15
CA TYR A 18 -6.88 0.26 15.81
C TYR A 18 -7.62 -0.86 15.12
N VAL A 19 -7.96 -0.65 13.86
CA VAL A 19 -8.55 -1.67 13.00
C VAL A 19 -7.67 -1.80 11.77
N VAL A 20 -7.07 -2.96 11.59
CA VAL A 20 -6.19 -3.24 10.45
C VAL A 20 -6.95 -4.10 9.45
N VAL A 21 -6.99 -3.64 8.21
CA VAL A 21 -7.66 -4.34 7.12
C VAL A 21 -6.61 -4.86 6.15
N ASP A 22 -6.55 -6.17 6.02
CA ASP A 22 -5.67 -6.82 5.05
C ASP A 22 -6.46 -7.05 3.77
N THR A 23 -5.93 -6.55 2.66
CA THR A 23 -6.59 -6.65 1.37
C THR A 23 -5.67 -7.29 0.34
N PRO A 24 -6.22 -7.98 -0.66
CA PRO A 24 -5.42 -8.40 -1.81
C PRO A 24 -4.91 -7.18 -2.58
N PRO A 25 -3.95 -7.37 -3.50
CA PRO A 25 -3.43 -6.25 -4.28
C PRO A 25 -4.56 -5.46 -4.95
N ILE A 26 -4.48 -4.13 -4.82
CA ILE A 26 -5.49 -3.26 -5.41
C ILE A 26 -5.26 -3.19 -6.91
N GLY A 27 -6.22 -3.67 -7.69
CA GLY A 27 -6.14 -3.64 -9.14
C GLY A 27 -7.34 -2.98 -9.79
N LEU A 28 -8.43 -2.85 -9.05
CA LEU A 28 -9.69 -2.37 -9.59
C LEU A 28 -10.12 -1.07 -8.91
N VAL A 29 -10.74 -0.19 -9.69
CA VAL A 29 -11.26 1.09 -9.20
C VAL A 29 -12.26 0.89 -8.08
N THR A 30 -13.11 -0.12 -8.19
CA THR A 30 -14.14 -0.43 -7.18
C THR A 30 -13.53 -0.72 -5.82
N ASP A 31 -12.47 -1.53 -5.78
CA ASP A 31 -11.79 -1.85 -4.53
C ASP A 31 -11.19 -0.60 -3.88
N THR A 32 -10.59 0.25 -4.71
CA THR A 32 -9.99 1.50 -4.23
C THR A 32 -11.03 2.42 -3.63
N MET A 33 -12.19 2.54 -4.26
CA MET A 33 -13.28 3.37 -3.75
C MET A 33 -13.80 2.85 -2.41
N LEU A 34 -13.93 1.52 -2.29
CA LEU A 34 -14.40 0.91 -1.05
C LEU A 34 -13.40 1.15 0.08
N ILE A 35 -12.12 0.92 -0.19
CA ILE A 35 -11.07 1.15 0.79
C ILE A 35 -11.05 2.60 1.25
N ASN A 36 -11.22 3.54 0.33
CA ASN A 36 -11.23 4.95 0.66
C ASN A 36 -12.37 5.34 1.61
N ARG A 37 -13.48 4.61 1.56
CA ARG A 37 -14.60 4.85 2.47
C ARG A 37 -14.31 4.41 3.90
N ILE A 38 -13.57 3.33 4.07
CA ILE A 38 -13.41 2.70 5.38
C ILE A 38 -12.08 3.02 6.04
N ALA A 39 -11.05 3.36 5.27
CA ALA A 39 -9.71 3.54 5.78
C ALA A 39 -9.40 5.01 6.05
N ASP A 40 -8.81 5.28 7.21
CA ASP A 40 -8.27 6.59 7.54
C ASP A 40 -6.84 6.75 7.05
N LEU A 41 -6.14 5.62 6.91
CA LEU A 41 -4.75 5.54 6.48
C LEU A 41 -4.62 4.33 5.57
N THR A 42 -3.91 4.49 4.46
CA THR A 42 -3.62 3.39 3.55
C THR A 42 -2.12 3.16 3.49
N VAL A 43 -1.71 1.91 3.68
CA VAL A 43 -0.31 1.52 3.61
C VAL A 43 -0.13 0.52 2.48
N PHE A 44 0.73 0.85 1.54
CA PHE A 44 1.12 -0.07 0.49
C PHE A 44 2.40 -0.77 0.89
N SER A 45 2.39 -2.10 0.83
CA SER A 45 3.58 -2.90 1.02
C SER A 45 4.17 -3.21 -0.35
N VAL A 46 5.40 -2.76 -0.59
CA VAL A 46 6.08 -2.94 -1.87
C VAL A 46 7.37 -3.70 -1.64
N ARG A 47 7.50 -4.81 -2.34
CA ARG A 47 8.68 -5.65 -2.26
C ARG A 47 9.71 -5.21 -3.28
N VAL A 48 10.96 -5.13 -2.86
CA VAL A 48 12.07 -4.88 -3.77
C VAL A 48 12.22 -6.08 -4.70
N GLY A 49 12.27 -5.82 -6.01
CA GLY A 49 12.36 -6.86 -7.02
C GLY A 49 12.00 -6.32 -8.40
N LYS A 50 11.68 -7.23 -9.31
CA LYS A 50 11.42 -6.88 -10.71
C LYS A 50 10.29 -5.87 -10.91
N SER A 51 9.27 -5.94 -10.07
CA SER A 51 8.09 -5.07 -10.20
C SER A 51 8.17 -3.81 -9.35
N PHE A 52 9.30 -3.55 -8.70
CA PHE A 52 9.41 -2.48 -7.73
C PHE A 52 9.08 -1.11 -8.34
N LYS A 53 9.74 -0.76 -9.43
CA LYS A 53 9.49 0.52 -10.11
C LYS A 53 8.06 0.64 -10.59
N ARG A 54 7.53 -0.42 -11.19
CA ARG A 54 6.16 -0.44 -11.70
C ARG A 54 5.15 -0.19 -10.59
N ASN A 55 5.35 -0.85 -9.47
CA ASN A 55 4.47 -0.70 -8.30
C ASN A 55 4.53 0.73 -7.76
N LEU A 56 5.72 1.29 -7.65
CA LEU A 56 5.87 2.68 -7.19
C LEU A 56 5.20 3.68 -8.13
N VAL A 57 5.32 3.48 -9.44
CA VAL A 57 4.65 4.33 -10.42
C VAL A 57 3.14 4.25 -10.26
N GLY A 58 2.60 3.03 -10.09
CA GLY A 58 1.16 2.85 -9.88
C GLY A 58 0.66 3.54 -8.61
N ILE A 59 1.40 3.41 -7.52
CA ILE A 59 1.08 4.06 -6.25
C ILE A 59 1.12 5.58 -6.40
N ASN A 60 2.12 6.09 -7.11
CA ASN A 60 2.25 7.52 -7.33
C ASN A 60 1.09 8.09 -8.13
N ILE A 61 0.60 7.34 -9.12
CA ILE A 61 -0.59 7.73 -9.88
C ILE A 61 -1.81 7.83 -8.96
N LEU A 62 -2.00 6.86 -8.08
CA LEU A 62 -3.11 6.90 -7.12
C LEU A 62 -3.00 8.11 -6.19
N ASN A 63 -1.79 8.43 -5.76
CA ASN A 63 -1.54 9.57 -4.89
C ASN A 63 -1.84 10.88 -5.61
N ASP A 64 -1.41 11.02 -6.86
CA ASP A 64 -1.66 12.23 -7.65
C ASP A 64 -3.15 12.46 -7.86
N ARG A 65 -3.91 11.39 -8.01
CA ARG A 65 -5.36 11.47 -8.16
C ARG A 65 -6.09 11.63 -6.84
N LYS A 66 -5.37 11.61 -5.73
CA LYS A 66 -5.95 11.69 -4.38
C LYS A 66 -7.05 10.65 -4.15
N THR A 67 -6.84 9.47 -4.70
CA THR A 67 -7.83 8.40 -4.67
C THR A 67 -7.97 7.79 -3.27
N LEU A 68 -6.89 7.74 -2.52
CA LEU A 68 -6.85 7.15 -1.18
C LEU A 68 -6.33 8.16 -0.17
N ARG A 69 -6.83 8.05 1.07
CA ARG A 69 -6.44 8.95 2.16
C ARG A 69 -5.12 8.51 2.77
N ASN A 70 -4.30 9.50 3.07
CA ASN A 70 -3.07 9.30 3.85
C ASN A 70 -2.29 8.09 3.37
N MET A 71 -1.88 8.12 2.12
CA MET A 71 -1.13 7.03 1.51
C MET A 71 0.29 6.99 2.03
N ASN A 72 0.73 5.80 2.41
CA ASN A 72 2.09 5.55 2.85
C ASN A 72 2.59 4.27 2.20
N VAL A 73 3.90 4.12 2.13
CA VAL A 73 4.52 2.95 1.50
C VAL A 73 5.51 2.34 2.49
N ILE A 74 5.41 1.03 2.66
CA ILE A 74 6.41 0.23 3.38
C ILE A 74 7.17 -0.58 2.35
N ILE A 75 8.48 -0.46 2.36
CA ILE A 75 9.34 -1.20 1.46
C ILE A 75 9.85 -2.42 2.20
N THR A 76 9.65 -3.59 1.58
CA THR A 76 10.04 -4.88 2.17
C THR A 76 11.16 -5.52 1.34
N ASP A 77 11.82 -6.50 1.95
CA ASP A 77 12.88 -7.30 1.32
C ASP A 77 14.07 -6.45 0.86
N ILE A 78 14.50 -5.54 1.72
CA ILE A 78 15.65 -4.67 1.43
C ILE A 78 16.93 -5.50 1.27
N GLY A 79 17.02 -6.67 1.91
CA GLY A 79 18.13 -7.59 1.71
C GLY A 79 18.32 -8.02 0.26
N ALA A 80 17.24 -8.14 -0.48
CA ALA A 80 17.31 -8.44 -1.91
C ALA A 80 17.95 -7.28 -2.69
N ALA A 81 17.66 -6.04 -2.31
CA ALA A 81 18.28 -4.87 -2.92
C ALA A 81 19.80 -4.88 -2.73
N ARG A 82 20.27 -5.23 -1.54
CA ARG A 82 21.69 -5.32 -1.26
C ARG A 82 22.36 -6.39 -2.10
N ARG A 83 21.75 -7.56 -2.21
CA ARG A 83 22.27 -8.65 -3.03
C ARG A 83 22.39 -8.24 -4.49
N TYR A 84 21.33 -7.61 -4.99
CA TYR A 84 21.32 -7.14 -6.36
C TYR A 84 22.42 -6.11 -6.62
N THR A 85 22.62 -5.17 -5.73
CA THR A 85 23.65 -4.14 -5.85
C THR A 85 25.04 -4.73 -5.87
N ARG A 86 25.31 -5.73 -5.03
CA ARG A 86 26.61 -6.41 -4.98
C ARG A 86 26.92 -7.14 -6.27
N GLU A 87 25.92 -7.77 -6.87
CA GLU A 87 26.10 -8.59 -8.07
C GLU A 87 26.22 -7.76 -9.35
N THR A 88 25.52 -6.64 -9.40
CA THR A 88 25.36 -5.89 -10.66
C THR A 88 26.08 -4.56 -10.67
N SER A 89 26.51 -4.05 -9.53
CA SER A 89 27.08 -2.71 -9.45
C SER A 89 28.19 -2.65 -8.43
N THR A 90 29.23 -1.94 -8.80
CA THR A 90 30.29 -1.55 -7.88
C THR A 90 29.92 -0.32 -7.09
N TYR A 91 28.78 0.28 -7.39
CA TYR A 91 28.32 1.47 -6.69
C TYR A 91 27.52 1.06 -5.48
N GLY A 92 28.01 1.38 -4.33
CA GLY A 92 27.23 1.21 -3.13
C GLY A 92 26.12 2.25 -3.07
N TYR A 93 24.95 1.91 -3.59
CA TYR A 93 23.80 2.69 -3.24
C TYR A 93 23.48 2.39 -1.80
N GLY A 94 23.36 3.41 -1.02
CA GLY A 94 23.17 3.23 0.40
C GLY A 94 21.80 2.72 0.75
N TYR A 95 21.68 1.48 0.81
CA TYR A 95 20.55 0.79 1.39
C TYR A 95 21.06 -0.13 2.48
#